data_5fc167cad625004e4abf690085f27da7
#
_entry.id   5fc167cad625004e4abf690085f27da7
#
_cell.length_a   1.000
_cell.length_b   1.000
_cell.length_c   1.000
_cell.angle_alpha   90.00
_cell.angle_beta   90.00
_cell.angle_gamma   90.00
#
_symmetry.space_group_name_H-M   'P 1'
#
loop_
_entity.id
_entity.type
_entity.pdbx_description
1 polymer ?
#
loop_
_entity_poly.entity_id
_entity_poly.type
_entity_poly.pdbx_seq_one_letter_code
_entity_poly.pdbx_strand_id
1 'polypeptide(L)'
;MDQPSSIKLFKENNIRYVWDDEKEDWYFSLFDIISFLIDCTNPEEYVKEILSHDKDLSLRWNTICVPVQMPGNDGNKHEVQSVNTQGLFRIIQSIPSKKAEPIKQFLAEMGAERLKQMQNPELSIQQALQDYRRMGYSENWINMRLKSIEIKKGLTDQWNLHNVKDPSQQEALTDVICKTWSGKTVKEYKKFKGLKKESLKDNMTNIEMVLSMLAEVSASTITAVKNPQSFEENVQCAHDGGSVAAVARQGLEKELGKSVISPLNAEDTLLEQTKRIEKN
;
A
#
# COMPACT_ATOMS: atom_id res chain seq x y z
N MET A 1 7.86 7.40 -8.19
CA MET A 1 8.13 6.49 -7.06
C MET A 1 8.99 5.37 -7.56
N ASP A 2 10.16 5.19 -6.97
CA ASP A 2 10.88 3.94 -7.20
C ASP A 2 9.99 2.81 -6.69
N GLN A 3 9.55 1.97 -7.63
CA GLN A 3 8.85 0.73 -7.30
C GLN A 3 9.72 -0.06 -6.31
N PRO A 4 9.14 -0.86 -5.41
CA PRO A 4 9.93 -1.69 -4.52
C PRO A 4 11.05 -2.34 -5.31
N SER A 5 12.26 -2.32 -4.78
CA SER A 5 13.48 -2.79 -5.46
C SER A 5 13.31 -4.19 -6.07
N SER A 6 12.44 -5.01 -5.49
CA SER A 6 12.03 -6.31 -6.01
C SER A 6 11.32 -6.23 -7.35
N ILE A 7 10.36 -5.29 -7.53
CA ILE A 7 9.60 -5.16 -8.79
C ILE A 7 10.51 -4.60 -9.90
N LYS A 8 11.43 -3.68 -9.58
CA LYS A 8 12.40 -3.15 -10.53
C LYS A 8 13.32 -4.24 -11.06
N LEU A 9 13.83 -5.09 -10.17
CA LEU A 9 14.66 -6.25 -10.54
C LEU A 9 13.93 -7.19 -11.51
N PHE A 10 12.63 -7.39 -11.33
CA PHE A 10 11.83 -8.28 -12.16
C PHE A 10 11.46 -7.67 -13.51
N LYS A 11 11.20 -6.36 -13.58
CA LYS A 11 10.98 -5.65 -14.86
C LYS A 11 12.19 -5.70 -15.78
N GLU A 12 13.38 -5.53 -15.23
CA GLU A 12 14.64 -5.53 -15.99
C GLU A 12 14.98 -6.92 -16.55
N ASN A 13 14.39 -8.00 -16.01
CA ASN A 13 14.72 -9.39 -16.35
C ASN A 13 13.57 -10.17 -17.00
N ASN A 14 12.59 -9.48 -17.62
CA ASN A 14 11.45 -10.07 -18.36
C ASN A 14 10.61 -11.08 -17.54
N ILE A 15 10.54 -10.94 -16.23
CA ILE A 15 9.70 -11.77 -15.37
C ILE A 15 8.28 -11.25 -15.45
N ARG A 16 7.33 -12.08 -15.84
CA ARG A 16 5.90 -11.72 -15.88
C ARG A 16 5.36 -11.56 -14.46
N TYR A 17 4.53 -10.55 -14.29
CA TYR A 17 3.85 -10.27 -13.02
C TYR A 17 2.49 -9.62 -13.29
N VAL A 18 1.56 -9.79 -12.35
CA VAL A 18 0.22 -9.22 -12.41
C VAL A 18 -0.23 -8.77 -11.03
N TRP A 19 -1.04 -7.73 -10.99
CA TRP A 19 -1.72 -7.28 -9.79
C TRP A 19 -3.07 -8.00 -9.67
N ASP A 20 -3.36 -8.58 -8.51
CA ASP A 20 -4.67 -9.15 -8.17
C ASP A 20 -5.45 -8.13 -7.34
N ASP A 21 -6.54 -7.59 -7.92
CA ASP A 21 -7.37 -6.56 -7.29
C ASP A 21 -8.20 -7.10 -6.11
N GLU A 22 -8.47 -8.42 -6.06
CA GLU A 22 -9.25 -9.03 -4.97
C GLU A 22 -8.38 -9.28 -3.74
N LYS A 23 -7.16 -9.78 -3.98
CA LYS A 23 -6.20 -10.08 -2.91
C LYS A 23 -5.32 -8.90 -2.54
N GLU A 24 -5.40 -7.81 -3.31
CA GLU A 24 -4.57 -6.61 -3.18
C GLU A 24 -3.07 -6.95 -3.09
N ASP A 25 -2.60 -7.90 -3.95
CA ASP A 25 -1.20 -8.36 -3.97
C ASP A 25 -0.65 -8.56 -5.37
N TRP A 26 0.69 -8.49 -5.48
CA TRP A 26 1.42 -8.80 -6.70
C TRP A 26 1.70 -10.29 -6.80
N TYR A 27 1.45 -10.86 -7.98
CA TYR A 27 1.79 -12.23 -8.32
C TYR A 27 2.84 -12.25 -9.43
N PHE A 28 3.84 -13.09 -9.27
CA PHE A 28 4.99 -13.24 -10.17
C PHE A 28 5.00 -14.65 -10.76
N SER A 29 5.33 -14.78 -12.05
CA SER A 29 5.49 -16.07 -12.70
C SER A 29 6.63 -16.87 -12.05
N LEU A 30 6.29 -18.02 -11.47
CA LEU A 30 7.25 -18.90 -10.79
C LEU A 30 8.35 -19.37 -11.75
N PHE A 31 7.97 -19.82 -12.94
CA PHE A 31 8.92 -20.40 -13.88
C PHE A 31 9.86 -19.36 -14.49
N ASP A 32 9.38 -18.12 -14.69
CA ASP A 32 10.24 -17.03 -15.15
C ASP A 32 11.31 -16.69 -14.10
N ILE A 33 10.92 -16.67 -12.82
CA ILE A 33 11.84 -16.44 -11.69
C ILE A 33 12.90 -17.53 -11.61
N ILE A 34 12.48 -18.80 -11.68
CA ILE A 34 13.42 -19.93 -11.60
C ILE A 34 14.37 -19.92 -12.78
N SER A 35 13.87 -19.73 -13.99
CA SER A 35 14.69 -19.63 -15.21
C SER A 35 15.73 -18.52 -15.09
N PHE A 36 15.35 -17.36 -14.55
CA PHE A 36 16.26 -16.25 -14.31
C PHE A 36 17.34 -16.57 -13.27
N LEU A 37 16.96 -17.21 -12.16
CA LEU A 37 17.88 -17.44 -11.04
C LEU A 37 18.90 -18.55 -11.26
N ILE A 38 18.57 -19.56 -12.08
CA ILE A 38 19.40 -20.76 -12.24
C ILE A 38 19.82 -21.05 -13.68
N ASP A 39 19.43 -20.20 -14.67
CA ASP A 39 19.73 -20.41 -16.08
C ASP A 39 19.34 -21.82 -16.59
N CYS A 40 18.21 -22.36 -16.09
CA CYS A 40 17.76 -23.71 -16.46
C CYS A 40 16.85 -23.70 -17.68
N THR A 41 16.90 -24.78 -18.44
CA THR A 41 16.03 -25.01 -19.61
C THR A 41 14.69 -25.65 -19.22
N ASN A 42 14.62 -26.28 -18.04
CA ASN A 42 13.42 -26.94 -17.54
C ASN A 42 13.10 -26.51 -16.08
N PRO A 43 12.44 -25.34 -15.89
CA PRO A 43 12.13 -24.84 -14.57
C PRO A 43 11.13 -25.72 -13.78
N GLU A 44 10.25 -26.46 -14.49
CA GLU A 44 9.29 -27.37 -13.83
C GLU A 44 9.97 -28.55 -13.12
N GLU A 45 10.98 -29.13 -13.76
CA GLU A 45 11.76 -30.23 -13.16
C GLU A 45 12.53 -29.74 -11.94
N TYR A 46 13.12 -28.56 -12.05
CA TYR A 46 13.84 -27.94 -10.93
C TYR A 46 12.91 -27.63 -9.73
N VAL A 47 11.67 -27.23 -9.97
CA VAL A 47 10.68 -27.07 -8.88
C VAL A 47 10.45 -28.40 -8.15
N LYS A 48 10.31 -29.50 -8.88
CA LYS A 48 10.15 -30.85 -8.27
C LYS A 48 11.36 -31.21 -7.43
N GLU A 49 12.57 -30.89 -7.90
CA GLU A 49 13.80 -31.10 -7.16
C GLU A 49 13.83 -30.29 -5.86
N ILE A 50 13.55 -28.99 -5.90
CA ILE A 50 13.46 -28.14 -4.69
C ILE A 50 12.46 -28.72 -3.68
N LEU A 51 11.26 -29.09 -4.15
CA LEU A 51 10.22 -29.64 -3.29
C LEU A 51 10.61 -30.99 -2.67
N SER A 52 11.47 -31.77 -3.34
CA SER A 52 11.98 -33.04 -2.79
C SER A 52 12.97 -32.83 -1.64
N HIS A 53 13.73 -31.71 -1.70
CA HIS A 53 14.75 -31.35 -0.70
C HIS A 53 14.21 -30.51 0.44
N ASP A 54 13.20 -29.66 0.19
CA ASP A 54 12.58 -28.76 1.18
C ASP A 54 11.17 -29.23 1.52
N LYS A 55 11.06 -30.10 2.54
CA LYS A 55 9.78 -30.69 2.98
C LYS A 55 8.79 -29.66 3.49
N ASP A 56 9.26 -28.60 4.18
CA ASP A 56 8.40 -27.55 4.72
C ASP A 56 7.81 -26.70 3.58
N LEU A 57 8.59 -26.40 2.56
CA LEU A 57 8.12 -25.76 1.34
C LEU A 57 7.08 -26.63 0.61
N SER A 58 7.37 -27.94 0.49
CA SER A 58 6.47 -28.90 -0.16
C SER A 58 5.10 -28.97 0.52
N LEU A 59 5.06 -29.03 1.86
CA LEU A 59 3.82 -29.06 2.64
C LEU A 59 2.95 -27.83 2.45
N ARG A 60 3.57 -26.68 2.21
CA ARG A 60 2.87 -25.38 2.02
C ARG A 60 2.72 -24.98 0.55
N TRP A 61 3.11 -25.83 -0.37
CA TRP A 61 3.20 -25.48 -1.80
C TRP A 61 1.90 -24.89 -2.35
N ASN A 62 0.77 -25.54 -2.12
CA ASN A 62 -0.54 -25.10 -2.61
C ASN A 62 -1.01 -23.75 -2.00
N THR A 63 -0.41 -23.32 -0.89
CA THR A 63 -0.68 -22.01 -0.29
C THR A 63 0.24 -20.93 -0.87
N ILE A 64 1.46 -21.31 -1.25
CA ILE A 64 2.51 -20.40 -1.74
C ILE A 64 2.37 -20.19 -3.24
N CYS A 65 2.14 -21.27 -3.99
CA CYS A 65 2.05 -21.26 -5.45
C CYS A 65 0.59 -21.47 -5.89
N VAL A 66 0.05 -20.52 -6.61
CA VAL A 66 -1.33 -20.51 -7.11
C VAL A 66 -1.37 -20.18 -8.60
N PRO A 67 -2.32 -20.74 -9.36
CA PRO A 67 -2.51 -20.38 -10.75
C PRO A 67 -3.13 -18.98 -10.85
N VAL A 68 -2.56 -18.14 -11.72
CA VAL A 68 -3.05 -16.77 -11.98
C VAL A 68 -3.04 -16.49 -13.48
N GLN A 69 -4.04 -15.77 -13.97
CA GLN A 69 -4.14 -15.38 -15.37
C GLN A 69 -3.13 -14.26 -15.70
N MET A 70 -2.14 -14.56 -16.51
CA MET A 70 -1.12 -13.60 -16.96
C MET A 70 -1.11 -13.45 -18.46
N PRO A 71 -0.73 -12.28 -19.01
CA PRO A 71 -0.56 -12.11 -20.45
C PRO A 71 0.57 -13.00 -20.98
N GLY A 72 0.29 -13.72 -22.07
CA GLY A 72 1.27 -14.47 -22.83
C GLY A 72 1.88 -13.64 -23.96
N ASN A 73 2.93 -14.18 -24.60
CA ASN A 73 3.58 -13.55 -25.75
C ASN A 73 2.69 -13.51 -27.00
N ASP A 74 1.62 -14.30 -27.01
CA ASP A 74 0.61 -14.36 -28.09
C ASP A 74 -0.52 -13.34 -27.93
N GLY A 75 -0.46 -12.50 -26.88
CA GLY A 75 -1.48 -11.51 -26.55
C GLY A 75 -2.70 -12.09 -25.80
N ASN A 76 -2.78 -13.39 -25.61
CA ASN A 76 -3.82 -14.04 -24.83
C ASN A 76 -3.41 -14.14 -23.35
N LYS A 77 -4.40 -14.35 -22.47
CA LYS A 77 -4.15 -14.67 -21.06
C LYS A 77 -4.03 -16.18 -20.91
N HIS A 78 -2.99 -16.60 -20.21
CA HIS A 78 -2.74 -18.00 -19.86
C HIS A 78 -2.70 -18.16 -18.35
N GLU A 79 -3.10 -19.32 -17.87
CA GLU A 79 -2.94 -19.71 -16.49
C GLU A 79 -1.47 -20.02 -16.20
N VAL A 80 -0.84 -19.28 -15.31
CA VAL A 80 0.58 -19.36 -14.97
C VAL A 80 0.73 -19.66 -13.49
N GLN A 81 1.54 -20.65 -13.16
CA GLN A 81 1.92 -20.92 -11.76
C GLN A 81 2.67 -19.71 -11.19
N SER A 82 2.13 -19.15 -10.13
CA SER A 82 2.52 -17.83 -9.66
C SER A 82 2.64 -17.78 -8.15
N VAL A 83 3.50 -16.91 -7.67
CA VAL A 83 3.75 -16.69 -6.25
C VAL A 83 3.62 -15.20 -5.91
N ASN A 84 3.14 -14.90 -4.72
CA ASN A 84 3.17 -13.54 -4.20
C ASN A 84 4.56 -13.19 -3.64
N THR A 85 4.74 -11.97 -3.17
CA THR A 85 6.04 -11.49 -2.66
C THR A 85 6.59 -12.37 -1.53
N GLN A 86 5.75 -12.82 -0.60
CA GLN A 86 6.17 -13.69 0.49
C GLN A 86 6.60 -15.07 -0.02
N GLY A 87 5.80 -15.67 -0.90
CA GLY A 87 6.11 -16.95 -1.53
C GLY A 87 7.38 -16.90 -2.36
N LEU A 88 7.57 -15.81 -3.13
CA LEU A 88 8.79 -15.53 -3.87
C LEU A 88 10.03 -15.58 -2.97
N PHE A 89 10.03 -14.82 -1.88
CA PHE A 89 11.17 -14.80 -0.96
C PHE A 89 11.41 -16.17 -0.30
N ARG A 90 10.34 -16.91 0.02
CA ARG A 90 10.46 -18.26 0.59
C ARG A 90 11.11 -19.22 -0.40
N ILE A 91 10.76 -19.16 -1.68
CA ILE A 91 11.35 -20.01 -2.73
C ILE A 91 12.81 -19.63 -2.98
N ILE A 92 13.14 -18.34 -3.06
CA ILE A 92 14.53 -17.86 -3.25
C ILE A 92 15.47 -18.41 -2.17
N GLN A 93 15.02 -18.51 -0.93
CA GLN A 93 15.83 -19.08 0.17
C GLN A 93 16.22 -20.53 -0.08
N SER A 94 15.39 -21.30 -0.78
CA SER A 94 15.65 -22.72 -1.09
C SER A 94 16.50 -22.93 -2.36
N ILE A 95 16.79 -21.87 -3.13
CA ILE A 95 17.55 -21.96 -4.39
C ILE A 95 19.05 -21.74 -4.13
N PRO A 96 19.92 -22.76 -4.29
CA PRO A 96 21.37 -22.63 -4.13
C PRO A 96 22.03 -22.04 -5.40
N SER A 97 21.74 -20.79 -5.72
CA SER A 97 22.26 -20.10 -6.90
C SER A 97 23.04 -18.85 -6.54
N LYS A 98 24.15 -18.60 -7.27
CA LYS A 98 24.92 -17.36 -7.15
C LYS A 98 24.08 -16.12 -7.48
N LYS A 99 23.10 -16.23 -8.39
CA LYS A 99 22.18 -15.13 -8.72
C LYS A 99 21.14 -14.88 -7.61
N ALA A 100 20.81 -15.88 -6.80
CA ALA A 100 19.93 -15.75 -5.65
C ALA A 100 20.64 -15.13 -4.43
N GLU A 101 21.96 -15.23 -4.35
CA GLU A 101 22.74 -14.82 -3.17
C GLU A 101 22.59 -13.32 -2.82
N PRO A 102 22.64 -12.36 -3.76
CA PRO A 102 22.42 -10.95 -3.44
C PRO A 102 21.03 -10.69 -2.84
N ILE A 103 19.99 -11.43 -3.29
CA ILE A 103 18.63 -11.29 -2.77
C ILE A 103 18.54 -11.87 -1.36
N LYS A 104 19.20 -13.01 -1.10
CA LYS A 104 19.25 -13.62 0.24
C LYS A 104 19.96 -12.70 1.23
N GLN A 105 21.07 -12.08 0.81
CA GLN A 105 21.82 -11.12 1.63
C GLN A 105 20.98 -9.89 1.95
N PHE A 106 20.30 -9.33 0.95
CA PHE A 106 19.34 -8.22 1.14
C PHE A 106 18.24 -8.59 2.15
N LEU A 107 17.65 -9.79 2.05
CA LEU A 107 16.65 -10.25 3.02
C LEU A 107 17.20 -10.39 4.44
N ALA A 108 18.44 -10.86 4.58
CA ALA A 108 19.12 -10.96 5.88
C ALA A 108 19.35 -9.57 6.49
N GLU A 109 19.80 -8.60 5.69
CA GLU A 109 19.99 -7.20 6.10
C GLU A 109 18.67 -6.57 6.54
N MET A 110 17.61 -6.71 5.74
CA MET A 110 16.27 -6.23 6.07
C MET A 110 15.73 -6.84 7.37
N GLY A 111 15.93 -8.15 7.56
CA GLY A 111 15.55 -8.84 8.79
C GLY A 111 16.29 -8.32 10.02
N ALA A 112 17.62 -8.15 9.91
CA ALA A 112 18.45 -7.62 10.98
C ALA A 112 18.07 -6.16 11.32
N GLU A 113 17.82 -5.33 10.32
CA GLU A 113 17.37 -3.96 10.52
C GLU A 113 15.99 -3.92 11.21
N ARG A 114 15.06 -4.76 10.79
CA ARG A 114 13.75 -4.85 11.44
C ARG A 114 13.84 -5.23 12.91
N LEU A 115 14.71 -6.15 13.27
CA LEU A 115 14.96 -6.52 14.66
C LEU A 115 15.50 -5.34 15.49
N LYS A 116 16.43 -4.54 14.94
CA LYS A 116 16.91 -3.32 15.58
C LYS A 116 15.80 -2.29 15.78
N GLN A 117 14.94 -2.10 14.79
CA GLN A 117 13.79 -1.20 14.88
C GLN A 117 12.76 -1.65 15.93
N MET A 118 12.58 -2.97 16.11
CA MET A 118 11.72 -3.51 17.18
C MET A 118 12.29 -3.23 18.58
N GLN A 119 13.61 -3.23 18.72
CA GLN A 119 14.30 -2.89 19.99
C GLN A 119 14.34 -1.38 20.24
N ASN A 120 14.42 -0.58 19.18
CA ASN A 120 14.39 0.89 19.26
C ASN A 120 13.38 1.44 18.21
N PRO A 121 12.11 1.64 18.59
CA PRO A 121 11.04 2.12 17.70
C PRO A 121 11.32 3.48 17.06
N GLU A 122 12.17 4.33 17.67
CA GLU A 122 12.58 5.62 17.10
C GLU A 122 13.25 5.46 15.73
N LEU A 123 14.01 4.38 15.53
CA LEU A 123 14.66 4.08 14.25
C LEU A 123 13.63 3.89 13.12
N SER A 124 12.47 3.30 13.41
CA SER A 124 11.40 3.18 12.43
C SER A 124 10.83 4.54 12.00
N ILE A 125 10.70 5.47 12.94
CA ILE A 125 10.25 6.84 12.67
C ILE A 125 11.29 7.57 11.82
N GLN A 126 12.56 7.50 12.19
CA GLN A 126 13.66 8.12 11.46
C GLN A 126 13.76 7.56 10.04
N GLN A 127 13.61 6.23 9.88
CA GLN A 127 13.60 5.59 8.57
C GLN A 127 12.44 6.09 7.71
N ALA A 128 11.22 6.16 8.25
CA ALA A 128 10.06 6.68 7.53
C ALA A 128 10.27 8.12 7.05
N LEU A 129 10.87 8.99 7.88
CA LEU A 129 11.19 10.37 7.51
C LEU A 129 12.22 10.42 6.36
N GLN A 130 13.26 9.58 6.43
CA GLN A 130 14.27 9.48 5.37
C GLN A 130 13.66 8.96 4.07
N ASP A 131 12.76 7.98 4.15
CA ASP A 131 12.07 7.42 2.98
C ASP A 131 11.21 8.48 2.29
N TYR A 132 10.44 9.28 3.04
CA TYR A 132 9.68 10.40 2.46
C TYR A 132 10.59 11.45 1.79
N ARG A 133 11.74 11.81 2.43
CA ARG A 133 12.72 12.72 1.84
C ARG A 133 13.31 12.15 0.55
N ARG A 134 13.69 10.87 0.54
CA ARG A 134 14.21 10.17 -0.65
C ARG A 134 13.18 10.12 -1.79
N MET A 135 11.89 10.01 -1.47
CA MET A 135 10.80 10.08 -2.43
C MET A 135 10.56 11.51 -2.96
N GLY A 136 11.25 12.54 -2.42
CA GLY A 136 11.14 13.91 -2.89
C GLY A 136 10.05 14.75 -2.21
N TYR A 137 9.44 14.26 -1.13
CA TYR A 137 8.45 15.05 -0.39
C TYR A 137 9.10 16.19 0.38
N SER A 138 8.43 17.36 0.40
CA SER A 138 8.89 18.53 1.15
C SER A 138 8.71 18.34 2.65
N GLU A 139 9.53 19.02 3.47
CA GLU A 139 9.39 18.99 4.94
C GLU A 139 7.98 19.43 5.41
N ASN A 140 7.37 20.41 4.75
CA ASN A 140 6.00 20.80 5.06
C ASN A 140 5.00 19.67 4.83
N TRP A 141 5.14 18.94 3.73
CA TRP A 141 4.29 17.79 3.45
C TRP A 141 4.52 16.66 4.48
N ILE A 142 5.78 16.37 4.81
CA ILE A 142 6.15 15.36 5.81
C ILE A 142 5.52 15.68 7.16
N ASN A 143 5.62 16.94 7.62
CA ASN A 143 5.02 17.38 8.88
C ASN A 143 3.50 17.25 8.86
N MET A 144 2.84 17.61 7.76
CA MET A 144 1.40 17.43 7.58
C MET A 144 1.00 15.95 7.61
N ARG A 145 1.81 15.08 6.98
CA ARG A 145 1.58 13.64 6.99
C ARG A 145 1.71 13.03 8.39
N LEU A 146 2.70 13.44 9.16
CA LEU A 146 2.85 13.03 10.56
C LEU A 146 1.64 13.45 11.40
N LYS A 147 1.16 14.68 11.22
CA LYS A 147 -0.04 15.17 11.89
C LYS A 147 -1.29 14.36 11.50
N SER A 148 -1.40 13.97 10.24
CA SER A 148 -2.47 13.08 9.76
C SER A 148 -2.44 11.71 10.43
N ILE A 149 -1.25 11.15 10.72
CA ILE A 149 -1.10 9.88 11.44
C ILE A 149 -1.57 10.04 12.89
N GLU A 150 -1.18 11.11 13.57
CA GLU A 150 -1.60 11.43 14.94
C GLU A 150 -3.13 11.57 15.04
N ILE A 151 -3.74 12.30 14.11
CA ILE A 151 -5.20 12.51 14.04
C ILE A 151 -5.92 11.16 13.84
N LYS A 152 -5.44 10.34 12.91
CA LYS A 152 -6.03 9.00 12.65
C LYS A 152 -5.93 8.11 13.90
N LYS A 153 -4.79 8.16 14.60
CA LYS A 153 -4.64 7.43 15.87
C LYS A 153 -5.66 7.90 16.89
N GLY A 154 -5.81 9.21 17.10
CA GLY A 154 -6.79 9.78 18.03
C GLY A 154 -8.23 9.35 17.71
N LEU A 155 -8.61 9.31 16.43
CA LEU A 155 -9.91 8.80 15.99
C LEU A 155 -10.06 7.30 16.30
N THR A 156 -9.03 6.50 16.04
CA THR A 156 -9.04 5.06 16.34
C THR A 156 -9.16 4.81 17.85
N ASP A 157 -8.48 5.61 18.68
CA ASP A 157 -8.57 5.53 20.13
C ASP A 157 -10.00 5.85 20.62
N GLN A 158 -10.68 6.84 20.02
CA GLN A 158 -12.10 7.11 20.29
C GLN A 158 -13.00 5.93 19.92
N TRP A 159 -12.80 5.31 18.76
CA TRP A 159 -13.56 4.11 18.37
C TRP A 159 -13.35 2.95 19.34
N ASN A 160 -12.11 2.72 19.80
CA ASN A 160 -11.80 1.68 20.78
C ASN A 160 -12.52 1.93 22.13
N LEU A 161 -12.61 3.18 22.57
CA LEU A 161 -13.34 3.58 23.78
C LEU A 161 -14.85 3.33 23.62
N HIS A 162 -15.40 3.41 22.40
CA HIS A 162 -16.81 3.22 22.11
C HIS A 162 -17.11 1.83 21.50
N ASN A 163 -16.35 0.80 21.90
CA ASN A 163 -16.55 -0.62 21.58
C ASN A 163 -16.35 -1.01 20.11
N VAL A 164 -15.80 -0.14 19.25
CA VAL A 164 -15.42 -0.47 17.88
C VAL A 164 -13.95 -0.88 17.85
N LYS A 165 -13.68 -2.14 18.25
CA LYS A 165 -12.32 -2.71 18.34
C LYS A 165 -11.96 -3.62 17.16
N ASP A 166 -12.96 -4.06 16.42
CA ASP A 166 -12.77 -4.90 15.24
C ASP A 166 -12.17 -4.07 14.09
N PRO A 167 -11.02 -4.48 13.51
CA PRO A 167 -10.41 -3.79 12.38
C PRO A 167 -11.35 -3.62 11.19
N SER A 168 -12.22 -4.59 10.90
CA SER A 168 -13.18 -4.51 9.80
C SER A 168 -14.24 -3.42 10.02
N GLN A 169 -14.68 -3.23 11.26
CA GLN A 169 -15.58 -2.15 11.62
C GLN A 169 -14.90 -0.78 11.53
N GLN A 170 -13.63 -0.67 11.97
CA GLN A 170 -12.85 0.56 11.86
C GLN A 170 -12.58 0.92 10.38
N GLU A 171 -12.37 -0.07 9.52
CA GLU A 171 -12.25 0.12 8.08
C GLU A 171 -13.58 0.63 7.48
N ALA A 172 -14.70 0.02 7.84
CA ALA A 172 -16.02 0.47 7.40
C ALA A 172 -16.30 1.92 7.82
N LEU A 173 -15.99 2.31 9.08
CA LEU A 173 -16.13 3.71 9.53
C LEU A 173 -15.20 4.66 8.76
N THR A 174 -13.98 4.21 8.44
CA THR A 174 -13.04 4.98 7.62
C THR A 174 -13.61 5.21 6.22
N ASP A 175 -14.22 4.21 5.63
CA ASP A 175 -14.90 4.31 4.33
C ASP A 175 -16.09 5.27 4.38
N VAL A 176 -16.89 5.24 5.45
CA VAL A 176 -17.99 6.20 5.65
C VAL A 176 -17.47 7.63 5.66
N ILE A 177 -16.43 7.92 6.46
CA ILE A 177 -15.80 9.25 6.50
C ILE A 177 -15.31 9.65 5.12
N CYS A 178 -14.50 8.79 4.49
CA CYS A 178 -13.89 9.05 3.19
C CYS A 178 -14.94 9.31 2.12
N LYS A 179 -15.96 8.46 2.02
CA LYS A 179 -17.05 8.57 1.04
C LYS A 179 -17.85 9.84 1.25
N THR A 180 -18.12 10.21 2.49
CA THR A 180 -18.93 11.41 2.80
C THR A 180 -18.23 12.69 2.36
N TRP A 181 -16.92 12.86 2.65
CA TRP A 181 -16.25 14.10 2.29
C TRP A 181 -15.74 14.11 0.84
N SER A 182 -15.29 12.96 0.29
CA SER A 182 -14.69 12.90 -1.04
C SER A 182 -15.62 12.43 -2.14
N GLY A 183 -16.73 11.75 -1.78
CA GLY A 183 -17.63 11.06 -2.72
C GLY A 183 -17.14 9.66 -3.10
N LYS A 184 -16.06 9.15 -2.49
CA LYS A 184 -15.43 7.86 -2.82
C LYS A 184 -15.06 7.11 -1.55
N THR A 185 -15.26 5.78 -1.52
CA THR A 185 -14.62 4.91 -0.52
C THR A 185 -13.12 4.95 -0.69
N VAL A 186 -12.37 4.46 0.29
CA VAL A 186 -10.89 4.38 0.21
C VAL A 186 -10.45 3.60 -1.03
N LYS A 187 -11.10 2.45 -1.31
CA LYS A 187 -10.80 1.61 -2.47
C LYS A 187 -11.10 2.31 -3.80
N GLU A 188 -12.25 2.98 -3.91
CA GLU A 188 -12.63 3.75 -5.10
C GLU A 188 -11.67 4.93 -5.31
N TYR A 189 -11.22 5.57 -4.24
CA TYR A 189 -10.29 6.71 -4.33
C TYR A 189 -8.90 6.25 -4.75
N LYS A 190 -8.39 5.13 -4.20
CA LYS A 190 -7.15 4.50 -4.68
C LYS A 190 -7.24 4.22 -6.18
N LYS A 191 -8.32 3.57 -6.64
CA LYS A 191 -8.53 3.29 -8.06
C LYS A 191 -8.57 4.57 -8.91
N PHE A 192 -9.24 5.61 -8.44
CA PHE A 192 -9.31 6.90 -9.12
C PHE A 192 -7.93 7.56 -9.30
N LYS A 193 -7.02 7.37 -8.34
CA LYS A 193 -5.62 7.84 -8.39
C LYS A 193 -4.65 6.86 -9.07
N GLY A 194 -5.13 5.73 -9.60
CA GLY A 194 -4.29 4.70 -10.21
C GLY A 194 -3.41 3.92 -9.24
N LEU A 195 -3.75 3.94 -7.94
CA LEU A 195 -2.98 3.28 -6.87
C LEU A 195 -3.39 1.81 -6.73
N LYS A 196 -2.44 1.00 -6.26
CA LYS A 196 -2.62 -0.42 -5.92
C LYS A 196 -2.38 -0.65 -4.41
N LYS A 197 -1.16 -0.98 -4.02
CA LYS A 197 -0.76 -1.15 -2.61
C LYS A 197 -0.43 0.16 -1.90
N GLU A 198 -0.16 1.20 -2.65
CA GLU A 198 0.28 2.48 -2.12
C GLU A 198 -0.75 3.06 -1.13
N SER A 199 -0.26 3.78 -0.12
CA SER A 199 -1.12 4.48 0.83
C SER A 199 -1.90 5.60 0.10
N LEU A 200 -3.22 5.65 0.26
CA LEU A 200 -4.03 6.73 -0.27
C LEU A 200 -3.57 8.09 0.28
N LYS A 201 -3.29 8.16 1.58
CA LYS A 201 -2.83 9.39 2.24
C LYS A 201 -1.52 9.92 1.67
N ASP A 202 -0.58 9.03 1.32
CA ASP A 202 0.71 9.41 0.75
C ASP A 202 0.57 9.95 -0.68
N ASN A 203 -0.58 9.72 -1.31
CA ASN A 203 -0.90 10.13 -2.69
C ASN A 203 -1.97 11.23 -2.75
N MET A 204 -2.30 11.85 -1.64
CA MET A 204 -3.19 13.00 -1.57
C MET A 204 -2.44 14.30 -1.83
N THR A 205 -3.08 15.24 -2.53
CA THR A 205 -2.63 16.63 -2.58
C THR A 205 -2.74 17.27 -1.20
N ASN A 206 -2.08 18.41 -0.98
CA ASN A 206 -2.15 19.12 0.31
C ASN A 206 -3.60 19.44 0.71
N ILE A 207 -4.45 19.85 -0.24
CA ILE A 207 -5.85 20.17 0.02
C ILE A 207 -6.64 18.93 0.40
N GLU A 208 -6.47 17.82 -0.33
CA GLU A 208 -7.12 16.54 0.00
C GLU A 208 -6.70 16.05 1.39
N MET A 209 -5.41 16.18 1.73
CA MET A 209 -4.88 15.81 3.04
C MET A 209 -5.54 16.64 4.15
N VAL A 210 -5.64 17.96 3.99
CA VAL A 210 -6.27 18.85 4.97
C VAL A 210 -7.75 18.52 5.14
N LEU A 211 -8.49 18.32 4.06
CA LEU A 211 -9.91 17.93 4.12
C LEU A 211 -10.11 16.57 4.79
N SER A 212 -9.23 15.60 4.49
CA SER A 212 -9.26 14.31 5.17
C SER A 212 -8.98 14.41 6.68
N MET A 213 -8.01 15.23 7.08
CA MET A 213 -7.73 15.50 8.50
C MET A 213 -8.90 16.21 9.18
N LEU A 214 -9.53 17.18 8.51
CA LEU A 214 -10.72 17.86 9.05
C LEU A 214 -11.86 16.86 9.28
N ALA A 215 -12.13 15.97 8.34
CA ALA A 215 -13.15 14.93 8.48
C ALA A 215 -12.88 14.01 9.69
N GLU A 216 -11.64 13.56 9.84
CA GLU A 216 -11.22 12.65 10.91
C GLU A 216 -11.26 13.34 12.31
N VAL A 217 -10.77 14.56 12.41
CA VAL A 217 -10.84 15.34 13.66
C VAL A 217 -12.30 15.62 14.06
N SER A 218 -13.14 16.01 13.07
CA SER A 218 -14.55 16.25 13.31
C SER A 218 -15.27 14.99 13.77
N ALA A 219 -15.04 13.85 13.11
CA ALA A 219 -15.60 12.56 13.52
C ALA A 219 -15.15 12.17 14.93
N SER A 220 -13.86 12.31 15.26
CA SER A 220 -13.32 12.03 16.58
C SER A 220 -13.98 12.91 17.67
N THR A 221 -14.09 14.21 17.40
CA THR A 221 -14.71 15.17 18.35
C THR A 221 -16.20 14.88 18.53
N ILE A 222 -16.94 14.61 17.45
CA ILE A 222 -18.37 14.27 17.50
C ILE A 222 -18.59 12.96 18.26
N THR A 223 -17.75 11.94 18.03
CA THR A 223 -17.80 10.67 18.76
C THR A 223 -17.59 10.89 20.25
N ALA A 224 -16.59 11.68 20.65
CA ALA A 224 -16.34 11.98 22.05
C ALA A 224 -17.51 12.70 22.75
N VAL A 225 -18.19 13.61 22.04
CA VAL A 225 -19.32 14.38 22.59
C VAL A 225 -20.62 13.56 22.62
N LYS A 226 -20.93 12.84 21.54
CA LYS A 226 -22.18 12.06 21.40
C LYS A 226 -22.16 10.75 22.20
N ASN A 227 -20.96 10.23 22.55
CA ASN A 227 -20.76 9.00 23.32
C ASN A 227 -21.58 7.81 22.77
N PRO A 228 -21.37 7.41 21.50
CA PRO A 228 -22.15 6.37 20.83
C PRO A 228 -22.04 5.03 21.56
N GLN A 229 -23.15 4.32 21.68
CA GLN A 229 -23.26 3.05 22.40
C GLN A 229 -23.37 1.85 21.43
N SER A 230 -23.60 2.08 20.15
CA SER A 230 -23.72 1.05 19.10
C SER A 230 -22.82 1.35 17.90
N PHE A 231 -22.63 0.36 17.03
CA PHE A 231 -21.90 0.54 15.77
C PHE A 231 -22.60 1.54 14.85
N GLU A 232 -23.94 1.47 14.77
CA GLU A 232 -24.77 2.36 13.95
C GLU A 232 -24.64 3.82 14.39
N GLU A 233 -24.58 4.08 15.69
CA GLU A 233 -24.33 5.42 16.23
C GLU A 233 -22.90 5.91 15.89
N ASN A 234 -21.91 5.02 15.89
CA ASN A 234 -20.55 5.34 15.44
C ASN A 234 -20.54 5.63 13.92
N VAL A 235 -21.30 4.90 13.10
CA VAL A 235 -21.49 5.20 11.66
C VAL A 235 -22.06 6.60 11.47
N GLN A 236 -23.04 7.00 12.28
CA GLN A 236 -23.61 8.35 12.23
C GLN A 236 -22.59 9.42 12.60
N CYS A 237 -21.79 9.20 13.66
CA CYS A 237 -20.71 10.12 14.04
C CYS A 237 -19.65 10.24 12.94
N ALA A 238 -19.28 9.13 12.29
CA ALA A 238 -18.36 9.12 11.15
C ALA A 238 -18.92 9.91 9.95
N HIS A 239 -20.21 9.71 9.61
CA HIS A 239 -20.89 10.46 8.58
C HIS A 239 -20.93 11.96 8.89
N ASP A 240 -21.30 12.34 10.12
CA ASP A 240 -21.38 13.74 10.53
C ASP A 240 -20.01 14.44 10.43
N GLY A 241 -18.94 13.75 10.85
CA GLY A 241 -17.57 14.25 10.71
C GLY A 241 -17.15 14.41 9.27
N GLY A 242 -17.47 13.45 8.41
CA GLY A 242 -17.26 13.54 6.96
C GLY A 242 -18.03 14.70 6.33
N SER A 243 -19.25 14.97 6.81
CA SER A 243 -20.11 16.05 6.31
C SER A 243 -19.52 17.43 6.58
N VAL A 244 -18.85 17.66 7.70
CA VAL A 244 -18.14 18.92 8.00
C VAL A 244 -17.08 19.22 6.91
N ALA A 245 -16.27 18.23 6.56
CA ALA A 245 -15.27 18.38 5.51
C ALA A 245 -15.90 18.47 4.11
N ALA A 246 -17.04 17.79 3.86
CA ALA A 246 -17.76 17.91 2.61
C ALA A 246 -18.26 19.34 2.35
N VAL A 247 -18.79 20.01 3.38
CA VAL A 247 -19.21 21.43 3.30
C VAL A 247 -18.02 22.34 3.01
N ALA A 248 -16.89 22.14 3.72
CA ALA A 248 -15.67 22.90 3.49
C ALA A 248 -15.15 22.70 2.05
N ARG A 249 -15.16 21.45 1.53
CA ARG A 249 -14.80 21.12 0.16
C ARG A 249 -15.68 21.85 -0.84
N GLN A 250 -17.00 21.75 -0.69
CA GLN A 250 -17.96 22.40 -1.61
C GLN A 250 -17.78 23.91 -1.66
N GLY A 251 -17.55 24.55 -0.50
CA GLY A 251 -17.23 25.98 -0.44
C GLY A 251 -15.97 26.31 -1.24
N LEU A 252 -14.91 25.56 -1.05
CA LEU A 252 -13.64 25.75 -1.76
C LEU A 252 -13.79 25.50 -3.28
N GLU A 253 -14.47 24.44 -3.69
CA GLU A 253 -14.71 24.10 -5.10
C GLU A 253 -15.53 25.19 -5.81
N LYS A 254 -16.48 25.80 -5.11
CA LYS A 254 -17.27 26.93 -5.62
C LYS A 254 -16.40 28.15 -5.92
N GLU A 255 -15.48 28.51 -5.02
CA GLU A 255 -14.56 29.64 -5.21
C GLU A 255 -13.50 29.35 -6.28
N LEU A 256 -13.04 28.10 -6.40
CA LEU A 256 -12.03 27.68 -7.38
C LEU A 256 -12.61 27.42 -8.79
N GLY A 257 -13.92 27.19 -8.92
CA GLY A 257 -14.58 26.78 -10.16
C GLY A 257 -14.16 25.39 -10.67
N LYS A 258 -13.53 24.55 -9.81
CA LYS A 258 -13.07 23.22 -10.18
C LYS A 258 -13.03 22.29 -8.96
N SER A 259 -13.07 20.98 -9.20
CA SER A 259 -12.92 19.99 -8.13
C SER A 259 -11.52 20.03 -7.51
N VAL A 260 -11.47 19.86 -6.19
CA VAL A 260 -10.22 19.63 -5.44
C VAL A 260 -9.89 18.15 -5.31
N ILE A 261 -10.84 17.26 -5.63
CA ILE A 261 -10.60 15.83 -5.71
C ILE A 261 -9.88 15.54 -7.02
N SER A 262 -8.60 15.19 -6.92
CA SER A 262 -7.69 15.06 -8.06
C SER A 262 -7.33 13.61 -8.36
N PRO A 263 -7.23 13.22 -9.65
CA PRO A 263 -6.67 11.92 -10.02
C PRO A 263 -5.15 11.86 -9.85
N LEU A 264 -4.48 13.02 -9.67
CA LEU A 264 -3.03 13.07 -9.49
C LEU A 264 -2.61 12.32 -8.23
N ASN A 265 -1.59 11.49 -8.38
CA ASN A 265 -0.90 10.82 -7.27
C ASN A 265 0.37 11.61 -6.87
N ALA A 266 1.17 11.05 -5.97
CA ALA A 266 2.39 11.70 -5.51
C ALA A 266 3.44 11.87 -6.62
N GLU A 267 3.58 10.88 -7.49
CA GLU A 267 4.52 10.91 -8.61
C GLU A 267 4.18 12.03 -9.59
N ASP A 268 2.90 12.15 -9.98
CA ASP A 268 2.42 13.22 -10.85
C ASP A 268 2.66 14.60 -10.23
N THR A 269 2.38 14.75 -8.93
CA THR A 269 2.54 16.02 -8.20
C THR A 269 4.01 16.45 -8.11
N LEU A 270 4.91 15.51 -7.86
CA LEU A 270 6.36 15.74 -7.80
C LEU A 270 6.92 16.12 -9.17
N LEU A 271 6.49 15.42 -10.23
CA LEU A 271 6.86 15.74 -11.62
C LEU A 271 6.40 17.13 -12.05
N GLU A 272 5.19 17.55 -11.68
CA GLU A 272 4.71 18.90 -11.96
C GLU A 272 5.52 19.97 -11.22
N GLN A 273 5.92 19.71 -9.97
CA GLN A 273 6.77 20.63 -9.21
C GLN A 273 8.17 20.77 -9.84
N THR A 274 8.80 19.69 -10.27
CA THR A 274 10.09 19.71 -10.94
C THR A 274 10.03 20.54 -12.24
N LYS A 275 9.01 20.30 -13.07
CA LYS A 275 8.81 21.07 -14.32
C LYS A 275 8.57 22.58 -14.11
N ARG A 276 8.01 22.97 -12.95
CA ARG A 276 7.84 24.40 -12.60
C ARG A 276 9.14 25.05 -12.17
N ILE A 277 9.99 24.31 -11.46
CA ILE A 277 11.32 24.79 -11.03
C ILE A 277 12.25 24.97 -12.24
N GLU A 278 12.21 24.07 -13.22
CA GLU A 278 13.02 24.16 -14.43
C GLU A 278 12.59 25.28 -15.41
N LYS A 279 11.38 25.83 -15.25
CA LYS A 279 10.85 26.92 -16.09
C LYS A 279 11.05 28.32 -15.51
N ASN A 280 11.51 28.42 -14.28
CA ASN A 280 11.84 29.66 -13.60
C ASN A 280 13.36 29.82 -13.45
#